data_9dd595a4d4098454dfc68eb612df5c82
#
_entry.id   9dd595a4d4098454dfc68eb612df5c82
#
_cell.length_a   1.000
_cell.length_b   1.000
_cell.length_c   1.000
_cell.angle_alpha   90.00
_cell.angle_beta   90.00
_cell.angle_gamma   90.00
#
_symmetry.space_group_name_H-M   'P 1'
#
loop_
_entity.id
_entity.type
_entity.pdbx_description
1 polymer ?
#
loop_
_entity_poly.entity_id
_entity_poly.type
_entity_poly.pdbx_seq_one_letter_code
_entity_poly.pdbx_strand_id
1 'polypeptide(L)'
;MDGRVAIVTGASRGIGRHIAERFAAEGAAVALVARTVAPGTSRLPGSLDEVVDRILASGGRAAAIPADLTVAEDVETIVARAEQALGPADTLVNNAGVNFYGPALDLPDRRYSVMYQIMVHTPFRLTQLAVPGMVKRGRGWVLNITSKQARHPIGPPYPGWASDGCVAYGMCKAAVDRLTTGLAAELHGTGVSVNALGTSGLVMTPGVAVVSPHTPDNAPVEPDEAMADAALMVCGAAPGTMTGRIVYSMEVLGRPFPDGPWALSMTY
;
A
#
# COMPACT_ATOMS: atom_id res chain seq x y z
N MET A 1 -6.44 -0.75 17.02
CA MET A 1 -7.12 0.09 15.99
C MET A 1 -8.50 0.55 16.45
N ASP A 2 -8.88 0.19 17.67
CA ASP A 2 -10.22 0.44 18.20
C ASP A 2 -10.65 1.92 18.10
N GLY A 3 -11.88 2.15 17.62
CA GLY A 3 -12.48 3.46 17.39
C GLY A 3 -11.86 4.32 16.28
N ARG A 4 -10.88 3.82 15.50
CA ARG A 4 -10.27 4.55 14.38
C ARG A 4 -11.03 4.32 13.09
N VAL A 5 -10.94 5.28 12.17
CA VAL A 5 -11.39 5.14 10.79
C VAL A 5 -10.18 5.03 9.87
N ALA A 6 -10.13 3.96 9.08
CA ALA A 6 -9.05 3.71 8.12
C ALA A 6 -9.56 3.73 6.68
N ILE A 7 -8.87 4.45 5.80
CA ILE A 7 -9.09 4.41 4.34
C ILE A 7 -8.00 3.51 3.74
N VAL A 8 -8.41 2.46 2.99
CA VAL A 8 -7.47 1.53 2.34
C VAL A 8 -7.72 1.51 0.85
N THR A 9 -6.73 1.95 0.05
CA THR A 9 -6.83 1.91 -1.42
C THR A 9 -6.40 0.55 -1.97
N GLY A 10 -7.03 0.09 -3.06
CA GLY A 10 -6.79 -1.24 -3.62
C GLY A 10 -7.31 -2.37 -2.73
N ALA A 11 -8.37 -2.13 -1.96
CA ALA A 11 -8.85 -3.02 -0.91
C ALA A 11 -9.73 -4.18 -1.39
N SER A 12 -10.03 -4.31 -2.68
CA SER A 12 -10.88 -5.40 -3.20
C SER A 12 -10.21 -6.78 -3.19
N ARG A 13 -8.89 -6.86 -3.08
CA ARG A 13 -8.09 -8.11 -3.15
C ARG A 13 -6.67 -7.94 -2.60
N GLY A 14 -5.93 -9.07 -2.51
CA GLY A 14 -4.51 -9.10 -2.17
C GLY A 14 -4.17 -8.38 -0.86
N ILE A 15 -3.03 -7.73 -0.81
CA ILE A 15 -2.49 -7.05 0.40
C ILE A 15 -3.51 -6.05 0.98
N GLY A 16 -4.15 -5.24 0.13
CA GLY A 16 -5.12 -4.24 0.60
C GLY A 16 -6.34 -4.85 1.29
N ARG A 17 -6.84 -5.99 0.79
CA ARG A 17 -7.91 -6.75 1.45
C ARG A 17 -7.45 -7.25 2.82
N HIS A 18 -6.30 -7.91 2.91
CA HIS A 18 -5.78 -8.45 4.17
C HIS A 18 -5.53 -7.34 5.21
N ILE A 19 -4.99 -6.18 4.80
CA ILE A 19 -4.84 -5.01 5.68
C ILE A 19 -6.21 -4.54 6.19
N ALA A 20 -7.20 -4.43 5.31
CA ALA A 20 -8.53 -3.96 5.66
C ALA A 20 -9.23 -4.92 6.65
N GLU A 21 -9.22 -6.22 6.37
CA GLU A 21 -9.77 -7.26 7.24
C GLU A 21 -9.05 -7.28 8.61
N ARG A 22 -7.71 -7.15 8.61
CA ARG A 22 -6.91 -7.11 9.84
C ARG A 22 -7.19 -5.88 10.70
N PHE A 23 -7.31 -4.70 10.08
CA PHE A 23 -7.65 -3.48 10.81
C PHE A 23 -9.06 -3.52 11.38
N ALA A 24 -10.02 -4.08 10.62
CA ALA A 24 -11.39 -4.26 11.10
C ALA A 24 -11.45 -5.23 12.30
N ALA A 25 -10.70 -6.33 12.27
CA ALA A 25 -10.60 -7.27 13.39
C ALA A 25 -10.03 -6.63 14.67
N GLU A 26 -9.27 -5.55 14.54
CA GLU A 26 -8.73 -4.75 15.66
C GLU A 26 -9.61 -3.54 16.02
N GLY A 27 -10.87 -3.53 15.56
CA GLY A 27 -11.88 -2.53 15.93
C GLY A 27 -11.89 -1.26 15.09
N ALA A 28 -11.16 -1.19 13.97
CA ALA A 28 -11.26 -0.06 13.06
C ALA A 28 -12.54 -0.13 12.20
N ALA A 29 -13.12 1.03 11.87
CA ALA A 29 -14.05 1.13 10.75
C ALA A 29 -13.24 1.37 9.46
N VAL A 30 -13.48 0.58 8.41
CA VAL A 30 -12.62 0.57 7.22
C VAL A 30 -13.37 1.00 5.96
N ALA A 31 -12.94 2.10 5.34
CA ALA A 31 -13.36 2.53 4.02
C ALA A 31 -12.51 1.82 2.95
N LEU A 32 -13.15 0.96 2.17
CA LEU A 32 -12.54 0.10 1.17
C LEU A 32 -12.61 0.79 -0.20
N VAL A 33 -11.46 1.21 -0.75
CA VAL A 33 -11.41 1.94 -2.02
C VAL A 33 -10.91 1.03 -3.15
N ALA A 34 -11.70 0.81 -4.18
CA ALA A 34 -11.30 0.14 -5.43
C ALA A 34 -12.33 0.36 -6.55
N ARG A 35 -11.98 -0.06 -7.77
CA ARG A 35 -12.87 -0.02 -8.94
C ARG A 35 -13.86 -1.18 -8.99
N THR A 36 -13.41 -2.37 -8.55
CA THR A 36 -14.20 -3.60 -8.61
C THR A 36 -15.17 -3.65 -7.43
N VAL A 37 -16.44 -3.34 -7.68
CA VAL A 37 -17.49 -3.31 -6.65
C VAL A 37 -18.08 -4.69 -6.44
N ALA A 38 -18.76 -5.23 -7.45
CA ALA A 38 -19.44 -6.51 -7.35
C ALA A 38 -18.56 -7.70 -7.83
N PRO A 39 -18.80 -8.91 -7.32
CA PRO A 39 -18.14 -10.12 -7.80
C PRO A 39 -18.33 -10.32 -9.31
N GLY A 40 -17.30 -10.84 -9.99
CA GLY A 40 -17.38 -11.17 -11.42
C GLY A 40 -17.29 -9.98 -12.39
N THR A 41 -17.21 -8.74 -11.90
CA THR A 41 -17.07 -7.53 -12.75
C THR A 41 -15.61 -7.25 -13.17
N SER A 42 -14.66 -8.07 -12.72
CA SER A 42 -13.25 -7.99 -13.06
C SER A 42 -12.73 -9.37 -13.50
N ARG A 43 -11.68 -9.38 -14.34
CA ARG A 43 -10.96 -10.62 -14.70
C ARG A 43 -10.21 -11.23 -13.49
N LEU A 44 -9.89 -10.43 -12.49
CA LEU A 44 -9.24 -10.87 -11.26
C LEU A 44 -10.30 -11.12 -10.18
N PRO A 45 -10.16 -12.18 -9.36
CA PRO A 45 -11.06 -12.44 -8.25
C PRO A 45 -10.99 -11.35 -7.18
N GLY A 46 -12.07 -11.20 -6.43
CA GLY A 46 -12.20 -10.23 -5.33
C GLY A 46 -12.89 -8.93 -5.74
N SER A 47 -13.77 -8.45 -4.86
CA SER A 47 -14.58 -7.25 -5.02
C SER A 47 -14.69 -6.50 -3.69
N LEU A 48 -15.18 -5.25 -3.72
CA LEU A 48 -15.45 -4.48 -2.50
C LEU A 48 -16.57 -5.13 -1.69
N ASP A 49 -17.65 -5.57 -2.35
CA ASP A 49 -18.81 -6.18 -1.70
C ASP A 49 -18.41 -7.42 -0.91
N GLU A 50 -17.60 -8.32 -1.50
CA GLU A 50 -17.10 -9.52 -0.80
C GLU A 50 -16.26 -9.18 0.43
N VAL A 51 -15.48 -8.10 0.41
CA VAL A 51 -14.66 -7.70 1.57
C VAL A 51 -15.51 -7.02 2.63
N VAL A 52 -16.47 -6.16 2.24
CA VAL A 52 -17.45 -5.57 3.15
C VAL A 52 -18.23 -6.67 3.88
N ASP A 53 -18.79 -7.62 3.14
CA ASP A 53 -19.60 -8.71 3.71
C ASP A 53 -18.80 -9.53 4.72
N ARG A 54 -17.53 -9.85 4.44
CA ARG A 54 -16.66 -10.57 5.38
C ARG A 54 -16.40 -9.78 6.65
N ILE A 55 -16.13 -8.49 6.53
CA ILE A 55 -15.88 -7.62 7.69
C ILE A 55 -17.14 -7.50 8.54
N LEU A 56 -18.31 -7.29 7.92
CA LEU A 56 -19.59 -7.19 8.62
C LEU A 56 -19.98 -8.50 9.30
N ALA A 57 -19.78 -9.64 8.62
CA ALA A 57 -20.05 -10.97 9.18
C ALA A 57 -19.17 -11.28 10.40
N SER A 58 -17.98 -10.68 10.48
CA SER A 58 -17.09 -10.78 11.65
C SER A 58 -17.41 -9.76 12.76
N GLY A 59 -18.50 -8.99 12.63
CA GLY A 59 -18.88 -7.96 13.61
C GLY A 59 -18.13 -6.64 13.47
N GLY A 60 -17.30 -6.47 12.44
CA GLY A 60 -16.57 -5.23 12.14
C GLY A 60 -17.43 -4.18 11.43
N ARG A 61 -16.81 -3.04 11.10
CA ARG A 61 -17.46 -1.94 10.37
C ARG A 61 -16.69 -1.64 9.08
N ALA A 62 -17.40 -1.64 7.96
CA ALA A 62 -16.79 -1.31 6.66
C ALA A 62 -17.77 -0.55 5.75
N ALA A 63 -17.22 0.21 4.81
CA ALA A 63 -17.98 0.84 3.72
C ALA A 63 -17.20 0.73 2.41
N ALA A 64 -17.88 0.38 1.33
CA ALA A 64 -17.33 0.43 -0.02
C ALA A 64 -17.30 1.87 -0.53
N ILE A 65 -16.15 2.29 -1.06
CA ILE A 65 -15.94 3.58 -1.71
C ILE A 65 -15.45 3.32 -3.16
N PRO A 66 -16.36 3.06 -4.08
CA PRO A 66 -16.01 2.83 -5.48
C PRO A 66 -15.28 4.04 -6.07
N ALA A 67 -14.07 3.83 -6.62
CA ALA A 67 -13.29 4.89 -7.25
C ALA A 67 -12.27 4.31 -8.24
N ASP A 68 -12.07 4.98 -9.37
CA ASP A 68 -10.93 4.75 -10.26
C ASP A 68 -9.83 5.76 -9.96
N LEU A 69 -8.70 5.27 -9.46
CA LEU A 69 -7.57 6.12 -9.07
C LEU A 69 -6.84 6.76 -10.27
N THR A 70 -7.25 6.45 -11.49
CA THR A 70 -6.78 7.13 -12.71
C THR A 70 -7.66 8.32 -13.09
N VAL A 71 -8.81 8.49 -12.41
CA VAL A 71 -9.78 9.57 -12.62
C VAL A 71 -9.65 10.58 -11.50
N ALA A 72 -9.29 11.81 -11.83
CA ALA A 72 -9.03 12.86 -10.84
C ALA A 72 -10.26 13.18 -9.99
N GLU A 73 -11.43 13.26 -10.62
CA GLU A 73 -12.70 13.55 -9.97
C GLU A 73 -13.07 12.50 -8.92
N ASP A 74 -12.78 11.23 -9.20
CA ASP A 74 -12.99 10.14 -8.24
C ASP A 74 -12.07 10.33 -7.02
N VAL A 75 -10.77 10.58 -7.26
CA VAL A 75 -9.76 10.77 -6.21
C VAL A 75 -10.12 11.91 -5.26
N GLU A 76 -10.63 13.03 -5.79
CA GLU A 76 -11.02 14.20 -4.99
C GLU A 76 -12.16 13.90 -4.00
N THR A 77 -12.99 12.91 -4.26
CA THR A 77 -14.16 12.59 -3.42
C THR A 77 -13.91 11.48 -2.39
N ILE A 78 -12.82 10.70 -2.51
CA ILE A 78 -12.59 9.50 -1.68
C ILE A 78 -12.63 9.81 -0.19
N VAL A 79 -11.85 10.79 0.26
CA VAL A 79 -11.72 11.11 1.70
C VAL A 79 -13.06 11.59 2.26
N ALA A 80 -13.72 12.53 1.58
CA ALA A 80 -15.01 13.06 2.01
C ALA A 80 -16.10 11.98 2.09
N ARG A 81 -16.16 11.06 1.10
CA ARG A 81 -17.11 9.93 1.09
C ARG A 81 -16.82 8.94 2.20
N ALA A 82 -15.54 8.64 2.46
CA ALA A 82 -15.14 7.78 3.57
C ALA A 82 -15.54 8.38 4.93
N GLU A 83 -15.26 9.67 5.13
CA GLU A 83 -15.60 10.38 6.36
C GLU A 83 -17.12 10.53 6.56
N GLN A 84 -17.87 10.72 5.48
CA GLN A 84 -19.34 10.73 5.54
C GLN A 84 -19.91 9.37 5.98
N ALA A 85 -19.31 8.27 5.51
CA ALA A 85 -19.79 6.93 5.81
C ALA A 85 -19.40 6.42 7.21
N LEU A 86 -18.19 6.73 7.68
CA LEU A 86 -17.61 6.09 8.86
C LEU A 86 -17.13 7.04 9.94
N GLY A 87 -17.04 8.33 9.67
CA GLY A 87 -16.46 9.35 10.55
C GLY A 87 -15.07 9.80 10.14
N PRO A 88 -14.46 10.74 10.88
CA PRO A 88 -13.18 11.35 10.54
C PRO A 88 -12.05 10.33 10.35
N ALA A 89 -11.33 10.40 9.23
CA ALA A 89 -10.27 9.46 8.89
C ALA A 89 -9.03 9.65 9.77
N ASP A 90 -8.64 8.62 10.50
CA ASP A 90 -7.42 8.59 11.32
C ASP A 90 -6.24 7.92 10.61
N THR A 91 -6.52 7.01 9.68
CA THR A 91 -5.49 6.25 8.98
C THR A 91 -5.74 6.26 7.46
N LEU A 92 -4.71 6.54 6.68
CA LEU A 92 -4.71 6.42 5.21
C LEU A 92 -3.68 5.37 4.80
N VAL A 93 -4.12 4.30 4.14
CA VAL A 93 -3.27 3.28 3.56
C VAL A 93 -3.27 3.40 2.04
N ASN A 94 -2.20 3.95 1.49
CA ASN A 94 -1.95 4.03 0.05
C ASN A 94 -1.35 2.69 -0.42
N ASN A 95 -2.22 1.70 -0.67
CA ASN A 95 -1.82 0.36 -1.07
C ASN A 95 -2.02 0.09 -2.57
N ALA A 96 -2.95 0.75 -3.23
CA ALA A 96 -3.23 0.50 -4.64
C ALA A 96 -1.95 0.58 -5.49
N GLY A 97 -1.76 -0.42 -6.35
CA GLY A 97 -0.62 -0.49 -7.23
C GLY A 97 -0.90 -1.31 -8.47
N VAL A 98 -0.15 -1.05 -9.51
CA VAL A 98 -0.15 -1.79 -10.77
C VAL A 98 1.27 -1.86 -11.30
N ASN A 99 1.63 -3.00 -11.90
CA ASN A 99 2.91 -3.13 -12.58
C ASN A 99 2.69 -3.61 -14.02
N PHE A 100 3.46 -3.04 -14.94
CA PHE A 100 3.59 -3.48 -16.32
C PHE A 100 5.06 -3.81 -16.54
N TYR A 101 5.38 -5.09 -16.53
CA TYR A 101 6.73 -5.58 -16.79
C TYR A 101 7.16 -5.32 -18.22
N GLY A 102 8.44 -5.03 -18.41
CA GLY A 102 9.09 -4.87 -19.70
C GLY A 102 10.31 -3.96 -19.65
N PRO A 103 11.17 -4.02 -20.69
CA PRO A 103 12.32 -3.13 -20.81
C PRO A 103 11.85 -1.65 -20.74
N ALA A 104 12.57 -0.82 -20.01
CA ALA A 104 12.19 0.59 -19.81
C ALA A 104 12.07 1.36 -21.14
N LEU A 105 12.93 1.03 -22.11
CA LEU A 105 12.97 1.69 -23.43
C LEU A 105 11.76 1.33 -24.31
N ASP A 106 11.11 0.19 -24.05
CA ASP A 106 9.98 -0.32 -24.83
C ASP A 106 8.64 -0.14 -24.11
N LEU A 107 8.66 0.40 -22.88
CA LEU A 107 7.44 0.59 -22.10
C LEU A 107 6.56 1.69 -22.71
N PRO A 108 5.32 1.39 -23.16
CA PRO A 108 4.44 2.39 -23.70
C PRO A 108 4.11 3.50 -22.68
N ASP A 109 4.14 4.75 -23.11
CA ASP A 109 3.88 5.93 -22.26
C ASP A 109 2.57 5.80 -21.48
N ARG A 110 1.50 5.30 -22.12
CA ARG A 110 0.22 5.05 -21.44
C ARG A 110 0.34 4.13 -20.22
N ARG A 111 1.19 3.08 -20.30
CA ARG A 111 1.40 2.15 -19.17
C ARG A 111 2.17 2.82 -18.04
N TYR A 112 3.22 3.57 -18.39
CA TYR A 112 3.97 4.37 -17.42
C TYR A 112 3.07 5.40 -16.74
N SER A 113 2.29 6.17 -17.49
CA SER A 113 1.36 7.19 -16.97
C SER A 113 0.35 6.60 -15.99
N VAL A 114 -0.22 5.42 -16.28
CA VAL A 114 -1.14 4.72 -15.36
C VAL A 114 -0.44 4.31 -14.06
N MET A 115 0.80 3.78 -14.14
CA MET A 115 1.58 3.44 -12.94
C MET A 115 1.86 4.68 -12.09
N TYR A 116 2.32 5.75 -12.72
CA TYR A 116 2.65 7.01 -12.03
C TYR A 116 1.41 7.62 -11.38
N GLN A 117 0.29 7.67 -12.11
CA GLN A 117 -0.97 8.20 -11.60
C GLN A 117 -1.43 7.45 -10.35
N ILE A 118 -1.49 6.10 -10.41
CA ILE A 118 -2.00 5.29 -9.29
C ILE A 118 -1.04 5.27 -8.10
N MET A 119 0.28 5.15 -8.35
CA MET A 119 1.25 4.89 -7.28
C MET A 119 1.97 6.12 -6.75
N VAL A 120 1.95 7.25 -7.47
CA VAL A 120 2.66 8.47 -7.06
C VAL A 120 1.69 9.63 -6.87
N HIS A 121 0.99 10.00 -7.94
CA HIS A 121 0.12 11.18 -7.91
C HIS A 121 -1.05 11.00 -6.94
N THR A 122 -1.77 9.88 -7.03
CA THR A 122 -2.92 9.60 -6.16
C THR A 122 -2.56 9.51 -4.67
N PRO A 123 -1.51 8.78 -4.23
CA PRO A 123 -1.06 8.82 -2.84
C PRO A 123 -0.73 10.23 -2.34
N PHE A 124 -0.04 11.03 -3.14
CA PHE A 124 0.24 12.42 -2.82
C PHE A 124 -1.05 13.21 -2.62
N ARG A 125 -2.00 13.09 -3.58
CA ARG A 125 -3.27 13.82 -3.50
C ARG A 125 -4.15 13.37 -2.34
N LEU A 126 -4.31 12.08 -2.11
CA LEU A 126 -5.08 11.57 -0.96
C LEU A 126 -4.48 12.01 0.37
N THR A 127 -3.15 12.11 0.47
CA THR A 127 -2.48 12.63 1.64
C THR A 127 -2.82 14.11 1.87
N GLN A 128 -2.83 14.94 0.82
CA GLN A 128 -3.26 16.34 0.91
C GLN A 128 -4.71 16.49 1.39
N LEU A 129 -5.58 15.56 1.03
CA LEU A 129 -6.99 15.58 1.41
C LEU A 129 -7.23 15.09 2.85
N ALA A 130 -6.51 14.06 3.30
CA ALA A 130 -6.74 13.42 4.60
C ALA A 130 -5.95 14.07 5.75
N VAL A 131 -4.70 14.46 5.52
CA VAL A 131 -3.79 14.91 6.58
C VAL A 131 -4.23 16.18 7.30
N PRO A 132 -4.80 17.20 6.65
CA PRO A 132 -5.27 18.39 7.38
C PRO A 132 -6.22 18.10 8.52
N GLY A 133 -7.15 17.13 8.32
CA GLY A 133 -8.05 16.67 9.38
C GLY A 133 -7.31 15.96 10.51
N MET A 134 -6.30 15.13 10.19
CA MET A 134 -5.46 14.44 11.17
C MET A 134 -4.64 15.43 12.01
N VAL A 135 -3.99 16.41 11.37
CA VAL A 135 -3.22 17.49 12.06
C VAL A 135 -4.11 18.27 13.01
N LYS A 136 -5.32 18.66 12.59
CA LYS A 136 -6.27 19.37 13.44
C LYS A 136 -6.65 18.58 14.71
N ARG A 137 -6.67 17.24 14.62
CA ARG A 137 -6.96 16.35 15.77
C ARG A 137 -5.70 15.96 16.57
N GLY A 138 -4.50 16.34 16.12
CA GLY A 138 -3.22 16.00 16.75
C GLY A 138 -2.89 14.50 16.67
N ARG A 139 -3.52 13.75 15.77
CA ARG A 139 -3.27 12.30 15.58
C ARG A 139 -3.59 11.86 14.15
N GLY A 140 -2.74 10.98 13.60
CA GLY A 140 -2.99 10.39 12.29
C GLY A 140 -1.87 9.45 11.85
N TRP A 141 -2.19 8.58 10.89
CA TRP A 141 -1.24 7.61 10.32
C TRP A 141 -1.42 7.55 8.80
N VAL A 142 -0.33 7.80 8.09
CA VAL A 142 -0.24 7.55 6.65
C VAL A 142 0.72 6.38 6.43
N LEU A 143 0.23 5.33 5.81
CA LEU A 143 1.00 4.16 5.42
C LEU A 143 1.04 4.04 3.91
N ASN A 144 2.22 4.15 3.34
CA ASN A 144 2.45 3.96 1.91
C ASN A 144 3.00 2.56 1.65
N ILE A 145 2.37 1.78 0.78
CA ILE A 145 2.91 0.47 0.42
C ILE A 145 3.97 0.64 -0.66
N THR A 146 5.21 0.33 -0.28
CA THR A 146 6.40 0.39 -1.13
C THR A 146 6.86 -1.01 -1.59
N SER A 147 8.09 -1.13 -2.07
CA SER A 147 8.68 -2.37 -2.56
C SER A 147 10.20 -2.31 -2.47
N LYS A 148 10.86 -3.47 -2.38
CA LYS A 148 12.33 -3.57 -2.54
C LYS A 148 12.82 -3.05 -3.91
N GLN A 149 11.96 -3.02 -4.92
CA GLN A 149 12.25 -2.43 -6.23
C GLN A 149 12.48 -0.90 -6.18
N ALA A 150 12.11 -0.24 -5.09
CA ALA A 150 12.43 1.17 -4.86
C ALA A 150 13.93 1.43 -4.65
N ARG A 151 14.69 0.39 -4.27
CA ARG A 151 16.12 0.52 -3.96
C ARG A 151 16.95 0.70 -5.23
N HIS A 152 18.03 1.45 -5.12
CA HIS A 152 18.98 1.60 -6.22
C HIS A 152 19.82 0.33 -6.37
N PRO A 153 19.86 -0.30 -7.56
CA PRO A 153 20.75 -1.44 -7.79
C PRO A 153 22.21 -0.99 -7.77
N ILE A 154 23.05 -1.74 -7.07
CA ILE A 154 24.49 -1.50 -7.00
C ILE A 154 25.20 -2.50 -7.92
N GLY A 155 26.13 -2.02 -8.72
CA GLY A 155 26.88 -2.85 -9.68
C GLY A 155 27.93 -2.04 -10.45
N PRO A 156 28.64 -2.60 -11.46
CA PRO A 156 28.59 -4.00 -11.88
C PRO A 156 29.34 -4.98 -10.93
N PRO A 157 28.97 -6.26 -10.87
CA PRO A 157 27.82 -6.87 -11.54
C PRO A 157 26.50 -6.45 -10.90
N TYR A 158 25.47 -6.22 -11.72
CA TYR A 158 24.13 -5.89 -11.19
C TYR A 158 23.38 -7.17 -10.77
N PRO A 159 22.58 -7.11 -9.70
CA PRO A 159 21.76 -8.26 -9.29
C PRO A 159 20.65 -8.54 -10.33
N GLY A 160 20.23 -9.81 -10.45
CA GLY A 160 19.26 -10.23 -11.47
C GLY A 160 17.92 -9.46 -11.42
N TRP A 161 17.44 -9.11 -10.23
CA TRP A 161 16.22 -8.32 -10.07
C TRP A 161 16.30 -6.89 -10.67
N ALA A 162 17.51 -6.36 -10.88
CA ALA A 162 17.70 -5.03 -11.46
C ALA A 162 17.36 -4.98 -12.96
N SER A 163 17.34 -6.14 -13.63
CA SER A 163 17.07 -6.28 -15.07
C SER A 163 15.76 -7.01 -15.39
N ASP A 164 14.89 -7.23 -14.41
CA ASP A 164 13.64 -7.99 -14.56
C ASP A 164 12.47 -7.19 -15.19
N GLY A 165 12.75 -6.02 -15.76
CA GLY A 165 11.74 -5.18 -16.42
C GLY A 165 10.89 -4.33 -15.47
N CYS A 166 11.38 -4.09 -14.26
CA CYS A 166 10.68 -3.30 -13.22
C CYS A 166 11.17 -1.86 -13.07
N VAL A 167 11.95 -1.31 -13.99
CA VAL A 167 12.53 0.04 -13.84
C VAL A 167 11.46 1.11 -13.56
N ALA A 168 10.40 1.20 -14.36
CA ALA A 168 9.34 2.19 -14.18
C ALA A 168 8.56 1.98 -12.88
N TYR A 169 8.32 0.74 -12.49
CA TYR A 169 7.72 0.39 -11.21
C TYR A 169 8.61 0.83 -10.04
N GLY A 170 9.90 0.50 -10.09
CA GLY A 170 10.89 0.90 -9.10
C GLY A 170 10.97 2.42 -8.94
N MET A 171 10.95 3.17 -10.04
CA MET A 171 10.89 4.64 -10.03
C MET A 171 9.66 5.15 -9.25
N CYS A 172 8.48 4.59 -9.50
CA CYS A 172 7.27 4.96 -8.77
C CYS A 172 7.39 4.66 -7.27
N LYS A 173 7.95 3.50 -6.91
CA LYS A 173 8.13 3.10 -5.50
C LYS A 173 9.21 3.94 -4.80
N ALA A 174 10.28 4.31 -5.50
CA ALA A 174 11.28 5.25 -4.98
C ALA A 174 10.67 6.66 -4.74
N ALA A 175 9.79 7.11 -5.62
CA ALA A 175 9.03 8.35 -5.42
C ALA A 175 8.14 8.28 -4.17
N VAL A 176 7.50 7.14 -3.91
CA VAL A 176 6.70 6.89 -2.69
C VAL A 176 7.57 6.92 -1.43
N ASP A 177 8.77 6.33 -1.46
CA ASP A 177 9.71 6.36 -0.34
C ASP A 177 10.17 7.79 -0.06
N ARG A 178 10.47 8.57 -1.10
CA ARG A 178 10.85 9.99 -0.96
C ARG A 178 9.68 10.83 -0.45
N LEU A 179 8.46 10.60 -0.91
CA LEU A 179 7.25 11.23 -0.40
C LEU A 179 7.09 10.96 1.10
N THR A 180 7.24 9.70 1.50
CA THR A 180 7.12 9.26 2.90
C THR A 180 8.08 10.01 3.83
N THR A 181 9.37 10.03 3.49
CA THR A 181 10.39 10.67 4.33
C THR A 181 10.25 12.20 4.34
N GLY A 182 9.86 12.80 3.21
CA GLY A 182 9.62 14.24 3.11
C GLY A 182 8.43 14.69 3.95
N LEU A 183 7.29 14.02 3.81
CA LEU A 183 6.09 14.34 4.59
C LEU A 183 6.28 14.09 6.09
N ALA A 184 7.02 13.05 6.47
CA ALA A 184 7.34 12.82 7.87
C ALA A 184 8.13 13.98 8.49
N ALA A 185 9.04 14.57 7.73
CA ALA A 185 9.79 15.76 8.17
C ALA A 185 8.90 17.01 8.27
N GLU A 186 8.05 17.26 7.27
CA GLU A 186 7.12 18.40 7.27
C GLU A 186 6.07 18.31 8.40
N LEU A 187 5.63 17.10 8.74
CA LEU A 187 4.61 16.84 9.76
C LEU A 187 5.19 16.55 11.14
N HIS A 188 6.49 16.74 11.33
CA HIS A 188 7.12 16.50 12.63
C HIS A 188 6.48 17.35 13.73
N GLY A 189 6.14 16.73 14.86
CA GLY A 189 5.51 17.38 15.99
C GLY A 189 4.00 17.61 15.88
N THR A 190 3.37 17.26 14.74
CA THR A 190 1.90 17.42 14.56
C THR A 190 1.07 16.26 15.11
N GLY A 191 1.70 15.18 15.55
CA GLY A 191 1.02 13.94 15.94
C GLY A 191 0.62 13.05 14.75
N VAL A 192 1.08 13.35 13.52
CA VAL A 192 0.84 12.53 12.34
C VAL A 192 2.09 11.72 12.01
N SER A 193 1.94 10.40 11.92
CA SER A 193 2.98 9.47 11.49
C SER A 193 2.87 9.18 10.00
N VAL A 194 4.00 9.22 9.27
CA VAL A 194 4.05 8.84 7.84
C VAL A 194 5.15 7.80 7.66
N ASN A 195 4.79 6.61 7.22
CA ASN A 195 5.72 5.51 7.02
C ASN A 195 5.48 4.78 5.70
N ALA A 196 6.50 4.10 5.19
CA ALA A 196 6.39 3.18 4.07
C ALA A 196 6.63 1.74 4.53
N LEU A 197 5.83 0.81 4.02
CA LEU A 197 5.93 -0.62 4.29
C LEU A 197 6.07 -1.38 2.97
N GLY A 198 7.18 -2.10 2.81
CA GLY A 198 7.42 -2.99 1.68
C GLY A 198 7.29 -4.46 2.05
N THR A 199 7.13 -5.31 1.05
CA THR A 199 7.21 -6.76 1.22
C THR A 199 8.68 -7.18 1.39
N SER A 200 8.94 -8.13 2.28
CA SER A 200 10.28 -8.73 2.43
C SER A 200 10.57 -9.74 1.33
N GLY A 201 9.53 -10.40 0.82
CA GLY A 201 9.58 -11.34 -0.29
C GLY A 201 8.48 -11.08 -1.30
N LEU A 202 8.18 -12.10 -2.10
CA LEU A 202 7.07 -12.08 -3.04
C LEU A 202 5.77 -12.43 -2.31
N VAL A 203 4.75 -11.60 -2.43
CA VAL A 203 3.39 -11.93 -1.98
C VAL A 203 2.58 -12.35 -3.21
N MET A 204 2.09 -13.59 -3.21
CA MET A 204 1.35 -14.16 -4.34
C MET A 204 -0.09 -13.66 -4.39
N THR A 205 -0.27 -12.39 -4.69
CA THR A 205 -1.60 -11.80 -4.90
C THR A 205 -2.19 -12.20 -6.25
N PRO A 206 -3.53 -12.12 -6.43
CA PRO A 206 -4.15 -12.34 -7.74
C PRO A 206 -3.59 -11.45 -8.85
N GLY A 207 -3.14 -10.23 -8.52
CA GLY A 207 -2.48 -9.33 -9.47
C GLY A 207 -1.10 -9.82 -9.89
N VAL A 208 -0.30 -10.27 -8.95
CA VAL A 208 1.04 -10.82 -9.20
C VAL A 208 0.97 -12.09 -10.05
N ALA A 209 0.04 -13.00 -9.75
CA ALA A 209 -0.13 -14.25 -10.48
C ALA A 209 -0.38 -14.04 -11.99
N VAL A 210 -1.00 -12.92 -12.39
CA VAL A 210 -1.26 -12.62 -13.81
C VAL A 210 -0.08 -11.94 -14.50
N VAL A 211 0.67 -11.07 -13.80
CA VAL A 211 1.69 -10.25 -14.43
C VAL A 211 3.10 -10.81 -14.29
N SER A 212 3.31 -11.80 -13.42
CA SER A 212 4.59 -12.46 -13.20
C SER A 212 4.50 -13.98 -13.45
N PRO A 213 4.25 -14.43 -14.71
CA PRO A 213 4.14 -15.85 -15.02
C PRO A 213 5.47 -16.62 -14.88
N HIS A 214 6.57 -15.91 -14.74
CA HIS A 214 7.93 -16.46 -14.63
C HIS A 214 8.56 -16.15 -13.27
N THR A 215 7.78 -16.15 -12.19
CA THR A 215 8.36 -16.12 -10.84
C THR A 215 9.31 -17.31 -10.69
N PRO A 216 10.59 -17.09 -10.36
CA PRO A 216 11.50 -18.21 -10.13
C PRO A 216 10.96 -19.15 -9.05
N ASP A 217 11.05 -20.46 -9.26
CA ASP A 217 10.58 -21.48 -8.30
C ASP A 217 11.20 -21.34 -6.92
N ASN A 218 12.35 -20.68 -6.81
CA ASN A 218 13.07 -20.40 -5.57
C ASN A 218 12.90 -18.96 -5.06
N ALA A 219 12.00 -18.16 -5.63
CA ALA A 219 11.73 -16.83 -5.10
C ALA A 219 11.16 -16.94 -3.67
N PRO A 220 11.74 -16.24 -2.69
CA PRO A 220 11.22 -16.29 -1.34
C PRO A 220 9.83 -15.65 -1.28
N VAL A 221 8.83 -16.47 -0.97
CA VAL A 221 7.43 -16.05 -0.81
C VAL A 221 7.15 -15.77 0.67
N GLU A 222 6.50 -14.65 0.95
CA GLU A 222 6.00 -14.37 2.29
C GLU A 222 4.50 -14.63 2.39
N PRO A 223 3.99 -14.99 3.58
CA PRO A 223 2.55 -15.16 3.80
C PRO A 223 1.77 -13.88 3.50
N ASP A 224 0.60 -14.02 2.89
CA ASP A 224 -0.28 -12.88 2.55
C ASP A 224 -0.63 -12.02 3.78
N GLU A 225 -0.76 -12.64 4.95
CA GLU A 225 -1.09 -11.99 6.21
C GLU A 225 0.07 -11.19 6.81
N ALA A 226 1.32 -11.49 6.45
CA ALA A 226 2.49 -10.82 7.02
C ALA A 226 2.47 -9.30 6.78
N MET A 227 2.04 -8.88 5.59
CA MET A 227 1.87 -7.45 5.27
C MET A 227 0.77 -6.80 6.11
N ALA A 228 -0.31 -7.50 6.41
CA ALA A 228 -1.41 -6.99 7.22
C ALA A 228 -0.99 -6.84 8.70
N ASP A 229 -0.30 -7.85 9.25
CA ASP A 229 0.24 -7.80 10.61
C ASP A 229 1.29 -6.69 10.76
N ALA A 230 2.21 -6.55 9.79
CA ALA A 230 3.20 -5.48 9.79
C ALA A 230 2.54 -4.08 9.67
N ALA A 231 1.53 -3.93 8.81
CA ALA A 231 0.75 -2.69 8.70
C ALA A 231 0.06 -2.33 10.02
N LEU A 232 -0.48 -3.35 10.73
CA LEU A 232 -1.06 -3.17 12.06
C LEU A 232 -0.01 -2.68 13.06
N MET A 233 1.18 -3.26 13.08
CA MET A 233 2.25 -2.82 13.99
C MET A 233 2.68 -1.38 13.70
N VAL A 234 2.89 -1.02 12.43
CA VAL A 234 3.30 0.34 12.03
C VAL A 234 2.22 1.37 12.36
N CYS A 235 0.95 1.09 12.03
CA CYS A 235 -0.16 1.99 12.33
C CYS A 235 -0.65 1.90 13.79
N GLY A 236 -0.28 0.85 14.53
CA GLY A 236 -0.59 0.67 15.95
C GLY A 236 0.30 1.48 16.87
N ALA A 237 1.47 1.92 16.42
CA ALA A 237 2.38 2.76 17.20
C ALA A 237 1.68 4.07 17.64
N ALA A 238 2.09 4.62 18.77
CA ALA A 238 1.58 5.90 19.25
C ALA A 238 1.79 7.01 18.19
N PRO A 239 0.86 7.98 18.08
CA PRO A 239 0.96 9.02 17.05
C PRO A 239 2.29 9.79 17.14
N GLY A 240 2.96 9.98 16.02
CA GLY A 240 4.22 10.71 15.92
C GLY A 240 5.47 10.00 16.46
N THR A 241 5.35 8.81 17.08
CA THR A 241 6.50 8.09 17.65
C THR A 241 7.28 7.28 16.61
N MET A 242 6.59 6.70 15.63
CA MET A 242 7.18 6.00 14.49
C MET A 242 6.82 6.76 13.22
N THR A 243 7.76 7.51 12.67
CA THR A 243 7.54 8.33 11.46
C THR A 243 8.81 8.43 10.61
N GLY A 244 8.66 8.59 9.31
CA GLY A 244 9.76 8.68 8.34
C GLY A 244 10.48 7.35 8.09
N ARG A 245 9.88 6.23 8.46
CA ARG A 245 10.49 4.91 8.30
C ARG A 245 10.08 4.27 6.98
N ILE A 246 11.05 3.63 6.33
CA ILE A 246 10.85 2.70 5.23
C ILE A 246 11.24 1.33 5.79
N VAL A 247 10.25 0.48 6.01
CA VAL A 247 10.42 -0.82 6.67
C VAL A 247 9.85 -1.95 5.83
N TYR A 248 10.22 -3.18 6.16
CA TYR A 248 9.76 -4.37 5.46
C TYR A 248 9.02 -5.31 6.41
N SER A 249 8.01 -6.03 5.89
CA SER A 249 7.07 -6.83 6.64
C SER A 249 7.72 -7.76 7.67
N MET A 250 8.61 -8.65 7.24
CA MET A 250 9.23 -9.63 8.12
C MET A 250 10.20 -9.00 9.13
N GLU A 251 10.86 -7.91 8.74
CA GLU A 251 11.70 -7.10 9.65
C GLU A 251 10.87 -6.50 10.78
N VAL A 252 9.76 -5.84 10.43
CA VAL A 252 8.82 -5.26 11.42
C VAL A 252 8.30 -6.32 12.38
N LEU A 253 8.01 -7.53 11.87
CA LEU A 253 7.49 -8.64 12.66
C LEU A 253 8.57 -9.37 13.49
N GLY A 254 9.86 -9.00 13.34
CA GLY A 254 10.96 -9.71 13.98
C GLY A 254 11.07 -11.18 13.55
N ARG A 255 10.58 -11.51 12.36
CA ARG A 255 10.59 -12.88 11.81
C ARG A 255 11.78 -13.06 10.87
N PRO A 256 12.54 -14.17 10.98
CA PRO A 256 13.59 -14.46 10.03
C PRO A 256 12.99 -14.63 8.62
N PHE A 257 13.63 -14.03 7.65
CA PHE A 257 13.28 -14.21 6.24
C PHE A 257 14.52 -14.69 5.50
N PRO A 258 14.43 -15.71 4.63
CA PRO A 258 15.60 -16.25 3.97
C PRO A 258 16.35 -15.15 3.22
N ASP A 259 17.66 -15.05 3.51
CA ASP A 259 18.58 -14.27 2.71
C ASP A 259 18.78 -15.02 1.38
N GLY A 260 17.96 -14.65 0.41
CA GLY A 260 18.12 -15.12 -0.96
C GLY A 260 18.92 -14.11 -1.80
N PRO A 261 19.10 -14.32 -3.09
CA PRO A 261 19.71 -13.35 -4.01
C PRO A 261 18.98 -11.98 -4.01
N TRP A 262 17.87 -11.89 -3.30
CA TRP A 262 17.08 -10.70 -3.01
C TRP A 262 17.42 -10.04 -1.65
N ALA A 263 18.26 -10.68 -0.82
CA ALA A 263 18.80 -10.08 0.38
C ALA A 263 19.76 -8.97 -0.01
N LEU A 264 19.25 -7.78 0.00
CA LEU A 264 20.08 -6.58 -0.23
C LEU A 264 20.82 -6.32 1.06
N SER A 265 22.16 -6.50 1.05
CA SER A 265 23.01 -6.02 2.14
C SER A 265 22.67 -4.55 2.41
N MET A 266 22.17 -4.28 3.60
CA MET A 266 21.92 -2.92 4.06
C MET A 266 23.25 -2.26 4.41
N THR A 267 23.94 -1.73 3.40
CA THR A 267 25.01 -0.75 3.61
C THR A 267 24.60 0.49 2.81
N TYR A 268 24.11 1.48 3.55
CA TYR A 268 24.09 2.86 3.07
C TYR A 268 25.49 3.43 3.16
#